data_00a90e28d5883dbdefe8d0ce1aefbd1b
#
_entry.id   00a90e28d5883dbdefe8d0ce1aefbd1b
#
_cell.length_a   1.000
_cell.length_b   1.000
_cell.length_c   1.000
_cell.angle_alpha   90.00
_cell.angle_beta   90.00
_cell.angle_gamma   90.00
#
_symmetry.space_group_name_H-M   'P 1'
#
loop_
_entity.id
_entity.type
_entity.pdbx_description
1 polymer ?
#
loop_
_entity_poly.entity_id
_entity_poly.type
_entity_poly.pdbx_seq_one_letter_code
_entity_poly.pdbx_strand_id
1 'polypeptide(L)'
;MFSLIYLQDSKLFMVSQVRNENIYMSALIKIYYFNKQLLHWYLKMLKIPPPLLVLILVISNYFSSKKIDLILLPNQNLISFIILLVGVLILINPILKFIKSKTTIDPIKFKKVNKLITSGIYKYSRNPMYLGLLMIVISTSIFYLNIFSITTPILFVCWINRFQIKREEIFLTEKFGKEYMLYKTKTRRWI
;
A
#
# COMPACT_ATOMS: atom_id res chain seq x y z
N MET A 1 22.69 66.12 -12.64
CA MET A 1 21.83 65.78 -11.47
C MET A 1 20.75 64.74 -11.78
N PHE A 2 20.18 64.75 -13.00
CA PHE A 2 19.13 63.76 -13.42
C PHE A 2 19.60 62.32 -13.63
N SER A 3 20.87 62.10 -13.98
CA SER A 3 21.40 60.74 -14.27
C SER A 3 21.60 59.87 -13.01
N LEU A 4 21.79 60.47 -11.85
CA LEU A 4 21.97 59.75 -10.57
C LEU A 4 20.65 59.21 -10.00
N ILE A 5 19.54 59.88 -10.21
CA ILE A 5 18.22 59.47 -9.76
C ILE A 5 17.73 58.24 -10.53
N TYR A 6 17.99 58.16 -11.87
CA TYR A 6 17.59 57.05 -12.71
C TYR A 6 18.34 55.74 -12.38
N LEU A 7 19.58 55.82 -11.96
CA LEU A 7 20.38 54.65 -11.55
C LEU A 7 19.99 54.13 -10.15
N GLN A 8 19.47 54.97 -9.30
CA GLN A 8 19.03 54.60 -7.96
C GLN A 8 17.70 53.86 -8.01
N ASP A 9 16.76 54.31 -8.86
CA ASP A 9 15.46 53.66 -9.04
C ASP A 9 15.60 52.30 -9.72
N SER A 10 16.49 52.15 -10.72
CA SER A 10 16.74 50.86 -11.38
C SER A 10 17.36 49.82 -10.45
N LYS A 11 18.26 50.23 -9.54
CA LYS A 11 18.83 49.35 -8.50
C LYS A 11 17.80 48.96 -7.45
N LEU A 12 16.95 49.90 -7.01
CA LEU A 12 15.85 49.62 -6.07
C LEU A 12 14.82 48.66 -6.69
N PHE A 13 14.49 48.84 -7.97
CA PHE A 13 13.60 47.96 -8.71
C PHE A 13 14.18 46.56 -8.85
N MET A 14 15.47 46.39 -9.23
CA MET A 14 16.12 45.09 -9.30
C MET A 14 16.21 44.39 -7.93
N VAL A 15 16.53 45.15 -6.86
CA VAL A 15 16.57 44.60 -5.51
C VAL A 15 15.20 44.15 -5.04
N SER A 16 14.12 44.85 -5.41
CA SER A 16 12.75 44.41 -5.10
C SER A 16 12.33 43.17 -5.88
N GLN A 17 12.72 43.04 -7.15
CA GLN A 17 12.49 41.83 -7.98
C GLN A 17 13.20 40.64 -7.37
N VAL A 18 14.50 40.72 -7.10
CA VAL A 18 15.29 39.64 -6.48
C VAL A 18 14.76 39.27 -5.09
N ARG A 19 14.31 40.23 -4.32
CA ARG A 19 13.68 39.99 -2.99
C ARG A 19 12.37 39.22 -3.15
N ASN A 20 11.53 39.60 -4.12
CA ASN A 20 10.27 38.90 -4.39
C ASN A 20 10.53 37.46 -4.86
N GLU A 21 11.47 37.24 -5.80
CA GLU A 21 11.81 35.88 -6.26
C GLU A 21 12.32 35.00 -5.10
N ASN A 22 13.14 35.53 -4.22
CA ASN A 22 13.60 34.82 -3.03
C ASN A 22 12.45 34.47 -2.06
N ILE A 23 11.47 35.37 -1.90
CA ILE A 23 10.28 35.12 -1.09
C ILE A 23 9.42 34.03 -1.73
N TYR A 24 9.18 34.07 -3.05
CA TYR A 24 8.42 33.03 -3.77
C TYR A 24 9.15 31.69 -3.72
N MET A 25 10.46 31.65 -3.94
CA MET A 25 11.25 30.42 -3.84
C MET A 25 11.22 29.84 -2.42
N SER A 26 11.34 30.68 -1.40
CA SER A 26 11.27 30.23 0.00
C SER A 26 9.88 29.69 0.35
N ALA A 27 8.82 30.30 -0.17
CA ALA A 27 7.44 29.84 0.02
C ALA A 27 7.20 28.50 -0.70
N LEU A 28 7.67 28.33 -1.93
CA LEU A 28 7.58 27.07 -2.68
C LEU A 28 8.33 25.94 -1.97
N ILE A 29 9.53 26.21 -1.48
CA ILE A 29 10.32 25.27 -0.69
C ILE A 29 9.58 24.88 0.59
N LYS A 30 9.00 25.83 1.32
CA LYS A 30 8.19 25.55 2.53
C LYS A 30 6.96 24.70 2.19
N ILE A 31 6.24 25.02 1.12
CA ILE A 31 5.08 24.23 0.65
C ILE A 31 5.51 22.80 0.27
N TYR A 32 6.62 22.65 -0.43
CA TYR A 32 7.17 21.32 -0.78
C TYR A 32 7.50 20.50 0.46
N TYR A 33 8.23 21.06 1.43
CA TYR A 33 8.56 20.38 2.68
C TYR A 33 7.32 20.09 3.54
N PHE A 34 6.38 21.03 3.61
CA PHE A 34 5.10 20.85 4.32
C PHE A 34 4.31 19.70 3.71
N ASN A 35 4.14 19.68 2.38
CA ASN A 35 3.44 18.59 1.68
C ASN A 35 4.16 17.25 1.87
N LYS A 36 5.50 17.22 1.82
CA LYS A 36 6.30 16.02 2.07
C LYS A 36 6.15 15.53 3.52
N GLN A 37 6.12 16.44 4.48
CA GLN A 37 5.95 16.13 5.91
C GLN A 37 4.51 15.65 6.19
N LEU A 38 3.51 16.30 5.61
CA LEU A 38 2.10 15.93 5.71
C LEU A 38 1.85 14.55 5.06
N LEU A 39 2.44 14.28 3.90
CA LEU A 39 2.41 12.98 3.25
C LEU A 39 3.10 11.92 4.11
N HIS A 40 4.25 12.21 4.69
CA HIS A 40 4.96 11.29 5.59
C HIS A 40 4.13 10.98 6.86
N TRP A 41 3.52 12.00 7.45
CA TRP A 41 2.63 11.88 8.61
C TRP A 41 1.38 11.07 8.25
N TYR A 42 0.75 11.37 7.11
CA TYR A 42 -0.40 10.63 6.57
C TYR A 42 -0.05 9.16 6.32
N LEU A 43 1.11 8.87 5.71
CA LEU A 43 1.59 7.51 5.48
C LEU A 43 1.96 6.78 6.79
N LYS A 44 2.35 7.52 7.83
CA LYS A 44 2.65 6.96 9.16
C LYS A 44 1.37 6.65 9.95
N MET A 45 0.31 7.44 9.79
CA MET A 45 -0.99 7.20 10.42
C MET A 45 -1.77 6.04 9.78
N LEU A 46 -1.62 5.82 8.47
CA LEU A 46 -2.29 4.75 7.73
C LEU A 46 -1.62 3.39 7.91
N LYS A 47 -1.17 3.06 9.12
CA LYS A 47 -0.71 1.72 9.50
C LYS A 47 -1.90 0.81 9.82
N ILE A 48 -2.88 0.73 8.89
CA ILE A 48 -3.95 -0.24 9.03
C ILE A 48 -3.34 -1.64 8.81
N PRO A 49 -3.36 -2.52 9.81
CA PRO A 49 -2.91 -3.89 9.61
C PRO A 49 -3.75 -4.55 8.51
N PRO A 50 -3.14 -5.32 7.59
CA PRO A 50 -3.86 -5.96 6.49
C PRO A 50 -5.09 -6.77 6.91
N PRO A 51 -5.07 -7.55 8.03
CA PRO A 51 -6.28 -8.23 8.51
C PRO A 51 -7.41 -7.28 8.93
N LEU A 52 -7.07 -6.11 9.50
CA LEU A 52 -8.07 -5.11 9.88
C LEU A 52 -8.71 -4.49 8.63
N LEU A 53 -7.92 -4.25 7.58
CA LEU A 53 -8.45 -3.78 6.29
C LEU A 53 -9.45 -4.80 5.71
N VAL A 54 -9.10 -6.10 5.74
CA VAL A 54 -10.02 -7.17 5.30
C VAL A 54 -11.31 -7.13 6.12
N LEU A 55 -11.22 -7.02 7.44
CA LEU A 55 -12.40 -6.94 8.31
C LEU A 55 -13.31 -5.75 7.94
N ILE A 56 -12.73 -4.57 7.70
CA ILE A 56 -13.47 -3.38 7.26
C ILE A 56 -14.18 -3.64 5.93
N LEU A 57 -13.49 -4.25 4.95
CA LEU A 57 -14.09 -4.54 3.63
C LEU A 57 -15.19 -5.61 3.72
N VAL A 58 -15.01 -6.63 4.54
CA VAL A 58 -16.05 -7.67 4.79
C VAL A 58 -17.29 -7.05 5.43
N ILE A 59 -17.10 -6.21 6.45
CA ILE A 59 -18.20 -5.49 7.09
C ILE A 59 -18.90 -4.55 6.10
N SER A 60 -18.14 -3.85 5.26
CA SER A 60 -18.72 -2.96 4.24
C SER A 60 -19.53 -3.72 3.19
N ASN A 61 -19.10 -4.92 2.77
CA ASN A 61 -19.86 -5.80 1.89
C ASN A 61 -21.19 -6.24 2.53
N TYR A 62 -21.17 -6.59 3.82
CA TYR A 62 -22.39 -6.93 4.56
C TYR A 62 -23.37 -5.76 4.62
N PHE A 63 -22.92 -4.55 4.98
CA PHE A 63 -23.82 -3.39 5.06
C PHE A 63 -24.31 -2.95 3.69
N SER A 64 -23.50 -3.06 2.62
CA SER A 64 -23.92 -2.75 1.26
C SER A 64 -25.04 -3.68 0.78
N SER A 65 -25.00 -4.97 1.17
CA SER A 65 -26.03 -5.95 0.81
C SER A 65 -27.42 -5.65 1.40
N LYS A 66 -27.49 -4.79 2.43
CA LYS A 66 -28.76 -4.35 3.02
C LYS A 66 -29.40 -3.14 2.30
N LYS A 67 -28.63 -2.45 1.48
CA LYS A 67 -29.03 -1.18 0.84
C LYS A 67 -29.00 -1.22 -0.69
N ILE A 68 -28.27 -2.16 -1.25
CA ILE A 68 -28.06 -2.28 -2.70
C ILE A 68 -28.52 -3.66 -3.13
N ASP A 69 -29.28 -3.73 -4.21
CA ASP A 69 -29.79 -4.97 -4.75
C ASP A 69 -28.69 -5.97 -5.06
N LEU A 70 -28.94 -7.22 -4.72
CA LEU A 70 -28.01 -8.32 -4.94
C LEU A 70 -28.12 -8.81 -6.39
N ILE A 71 -26.98 -9.11 -6.97
CA ILE A 71 -26.88 -9.83 -8.24
C ILE A 71 -26.83 -11.33 -7.90
N LEU A 72 -27.78 -12.11 -8.38
CA LEU A 72 -27.84 -13.54 -8.11
C LEU A 72 -27.08 -14.31 -9.19
N LEU A 73 -26.14 -15.15 -8.76
CA LEU A 73 -25.43 -16.10 -9.62
C LEU A 73 -25.76 -17.53 -9.21
N PRO A 74 -25.89 -18.48 -10.18
CA PRO A 74 -26.02 -19.89 -9.85
C PRO A 74 -24.85 -20.37 -8.95
N ASN A 75 -25.14 -21.14 -7.91
CA ASN A 75 -24.17 -21.69 -6.97
C ASN A 75 -23.26 -20.65 -6.29
N GLN A 76 -23.67 -19.38 -6.17
CA GLN A 76 -22.91 -18.27 -5.60
C GLN A 76 -22.32 -18.60 -4.23
N ASN A 77 -23.12 -19.21 -3.34
CA ASN A 77 -22.67 -19.57 -2.00
C ASN A 77 -21.57 -20.64 -2.02
N LEU A 78 -21.70 -21.64 -2.89
CA LEU A 78 -20.70 -22.70 -3.05
C LEU A 78 -19.39 -22.14 -3.61
N ILE A 79 -19.47 -21.32 -4.65
CA ILE A 79 -18.29 -20.64 -5.24
C ILE A 79 -17.57 -19.79 -4.19
N SER A 80 -18.33 -18.97 -3.47
CA SER A 80 -17.80 -18.14 -2.39
C SER A 80 -17.10 -18.98 -1.32
N PHE A 81 -17.73 -20.07 -0.88
CA PHE A 81 -17.15 -20.97 0.13
C PHE A 81 -15.84 -21.63 -0.35
N ILE A 82 -15.81 -22.11 -1.59
CA ILE A 82 -14.59 -22.70 -2.18
C ILE A 82 -13.44 -21.67 -2.20
N ILE A 83 -13.72 -20.44 -2.65
CA ILE A 83 -12.72 -19.36 -2.70
C ILE A 83 -12.24 -19.00 -1.29
N LEU A 84 -13.13 -18.98 -0.29
CA LEU A 84 -12.76 -18.76 1.10
C LEU A 84 -11.80 -19.84 1.60
N LEU A 85 -12.14 -21.11 1.34
CA LEU A 85 -11.30 -22.22 1.75
C LEU A 85 -9.91 -22.15 1.12
N VAL A 86 -9.82 -21.88 -0.18
CA VAL A 86 -8.54 -21.67 -0.88
C VAL A 86 -7.75 -20.52 -0.26
N GLY A 87 -8.40 -19.39 0.04
CA GLY A 87 -7.77 -18.24 0.68
C GLY A 87 -7.17 -18.58 2.05
N VAL A 88 -7.91 -19.31 2.88
CA VAL A 88 -7.45 -19.78 4.20
C VAL A 88 -6.26 -20.73 4.06
N LEU A 89 -6.30 -21.70 3.13
CA LEU A 89 -5.19 -22.62 2.87
C LEU A 89 -3.93 -21.89 2.41
N ILE A 90 -4.07 -20.88 1.56
CA ILE A 90 -2.95 -20.02 1.14
C ILE A 90 -2.36 -19.25 2.33
N LEU A 91 -3.18 -18.78 3.28
CA LEU A 91 -2.72 -18.06 4.48
C LEU A 91 -1.98 -18.95 5.47
N ILE A 92 -2.40 -20.20 5.67
CA ILE A 92 -1.80 -21.12 6.65
C ILE A 92 -0.32 -21.39 6.31
N ASN A 93 0.01 -21.60 5.04
CA ASN A 93 1.36 -21.94 4.61
C ASN A 93 2.45 -20.92 5.00
N PRO A 94 2.33 -19.61 4.68
CA PRO A 94 3.30 -18.61 5.11
C PRO A 94 3.37 -18.50 6.65
N ILE A 95 2.23 -18.55 7.34
CA ILE A 95 2.17 -18.46 8.81
C ILE A 95 2.99 -19.58 9.45
N LEU A 96 2.76 -20.83 9.06
CA LEU A 96 3.51 -21.97 9.55
C LEU A 96 5.01 -21.85 9.25
N LYS A 97 5.35 -21.31 8.07
CA LYS A 97 6.73 -21.13 7.67
C LYS A 97 7.45 -20.06 8.50
N PHE A 98 6.78 -18.95 8.82
CA PHE A 98 7.34 -17.93 9.72
C PHE A 98 7.52 -18.46 11.14
N ILE A 99 6.56 -19.21 11.67
CA ILE A 99 6.66 -19.84 12.99
C ILE A 99 7.87 -20.79 13.04
N LYS A 100 8.03 -21.67 12.05
CA LYS A 100 9.17 -22.60 11.96
C LYS A 100 10.52 -21.90 11.79
N SER A 101 10.55 -20.77 11.08
CA SER A 101 11.79 -20.02 10.81
C SER A 101 12.21 -19.09 11.96
N LYS A 102 11.46 -19.06 13.08
CA LYS A 102 11.67 -18.17 14.24
C LYS A 102 11.86 -16.69 13.83
N THR A 103 11.20 -16.27 12.74
CA THR A 103 11.19 -14.89 12.26
C THR A 103 9.82 -14.27 12.53
N THR A 104 9.74 -12.94 12.59
CA THR A 104 8.49 -12.24 12.88
C THR A 104 7.62 -12.10 11.64
N ILE A 105 6.33 -12.42 11.79
CA ILE A 105 5.25 -12.16 10.81
C ILE A 105 4.84 -10.67 10.82
N ASP A 106 5.27 -9.91 11.83
CA ASP A 106 4.79 -8.55 12.09
C ASP A 106 5.32 -7.57 11.01
N PRO A 107 4.44 -7.07 10.12
CA PRO A 107 4.80 -6.12 9.07
C PRO A 107 5.21 -4.73 9.62
N ILE A 108 5.09 -4.52 10.93
CA ILE A 108 5.47 -3.29 11.60
C ILE A 108 6.87 -3.42 12.23
N LYS A 109 7.28 -4.65 12.61
CA LYS A 109 8.57 -4.94 13.27
C LYS A 109 9.62 -5.48 12.31
N PHE A 110 9.83 -4.82 11.17
CA PHE A 110 10.82 -5.20 10.15
C PHE A 110 12.24 -5.47 10.69
N LYS A 111 12.62 -4.85 11.81
CA LYS A 111 13.96 -5.01 12.42
C LYS A 111 14.28 -6.46 12.84
N LYS A 112 13.27 -7.31 13.05
CA LYS A 112 13.44 -8.71 13.50
C LYS A 112 13.46 -9.75 12.37
N VAL A 113 13.40 -9.34 11.10
CA VAL A 113 13.49 -10.26 9.95
C VAL A 113 14.96 -10.64 9.75
N ASN A 114 15.35 -11.84 10.15
CA ASN A 114 16.76 -12.26 10.09
C ASN A 114 17.12 -13.07 8.84
N LYS A 115 16.13 -13.54 8.07
CA LYS A 115 16.33 -14.40 6.90
C LYS A 115 15.32 -14.09 5.81
N LEU A 116 15.78 -14.01 4.56
CA LEU A 116 14.91 -13.94 3.39
C LEU A 116 14.31 -15.33 3.11
N ILE A 117 12.97 -15.44 3.10
CA ILE A 117 12.26 -16.68 2.79
C ILE A 117 11.85 -16.64 1.32
N THR A 118 12.45 -17.52 0.51
CA THR A 118 12.20 -17.62 -0.94
C THR A 118 11.66 -18.98 -1.36
N SER A 119 11.46 -19.90 -0.40
CA SER A 119 11.09 -21.31 -0.66
C SER A 119 9.61 -21.60 -0.40
N GLY A 120 9.09 -22.72 -0.95
CA GLY A 120 7.68 -23.12 -0.85
C GLY A 120 6.78 -22.17 -1.63
N ILE A 121 5.69 -21.69 -1.04
CA ILE A 121 4.73 -20.78 -1.69
C ILE A 121 5.38 -19.46 -2.16
N TYR A 122 6.49 -19.03 -1.50
CA TYR A 122 7.27 -17.87 -1.89
C TYR A 122 8.05 -18.03 -3.21
N LYS A 123 8.08 -19.23 -3.80
CA LYS A 123 8.56 -19.44 -5.18
C LYS A 123 7.57 -18.90 -6.23
N TYR A 124 6.29 -18.89 -5.91
CA TYR A 124 5.21 -18.51 -6.82
C TYR A 124 4.74 -17.09 -6.63
N SER A 125 4.71 -16.62 -5.38
CA SER A 125 4.30 -15.26 -5.02
C SER A 125 5.26 -14.67 -3.98
N ARG A 126 5.62 -13.39 -4.13
CA ARG A 126 6.38 -12.68 -3.09
C ARG A 126 5.51 -12.28 -1.91
N ASN A 127 4.18 -12.26 -2.08
CA ASN A 127 3.22 -11.81 -1.08
C ASN A 127 2.07 -12.80 -0.85
N PRO A 128 2.36 -14.09 -0.56
CA PRO A 128 1.32 -15.11 -0.46
C PRO A 128 0.32 -14.85 0.67
N MET A 129 0.72 -14.18 1.76
CA MET A 129 -0.21 -13.80 2.81
C MET A 129 -1.27 -12.79 2.31
N TYR A 130 -0.85 -11.80 1.52
CA TYR A 130 -1.80 -10.83 0.95
C TYR A 130 -2.66 -11.45 -0.13
N LEU A 131 -2.15 -12.46 -0.85
CA LEU A 131 -2.94 -13.24 -1.81
C LEU A 131 -4.06 -14.00 -1.09
N GLY A 132 -3.78 -14.66 0.02
CA GLY A 132 -4.80 -15.33 0.83
C GLY A 132 -5.85 -14.36 1.39
N LEU A 133 -5.42 -13.18 1.88
CA LEU A 133 -6.33 -12.12 2.33
C LEU A 133 -7.21 -11.59 1.19
N LEU A 134 -6.64 -11.42 -0.02
CA LEU A 134 -7.40 -11.03 -1.21
C LEU A 134 -8.48 -12.06 -1.56
N MET A 135 -8.16 -13.35 -1.48
CA MET A 135 -9.14 -14.42 -1.72
C MET A 135 -10.32 -14.37 -0.74
N ILE A 136 -10.07 -14.01 0.54
CA ILE A 136 -11.14 -13.80 1.53
C ILE A 136 -12.04 -12.61 1.12
N VAL A 137 -11.44 -11.50 0.66
CA VAL A 137 -12.20 -10.34 0.19
C VAL A 137 -13.02 -10.70 -1.06
N ILE A 138 -12.43 -11.43 -2.02
CA ILE A 138 -13.13 -11.92 -3.23
C ILE A 138 -14.29 -12.85 -2.85
N SER A 139 -14.07 -13.76 -1.92
CA SER A 139 -15.11 -14.67 -1.42
C SER A 139 -16.32 -13.88 -0.89
N THR A 140 -16.09 -12.93 0.02
CA THR A 140 -17.19 -12.11 0.57
C THR A 140 -17.80 -11.17 -0.46
N SER A 141 -17.02 -10.69 -1.44
CA SER A 141 -17.52 -9.91 -2.56
C SER A 141 -18.50 -10.72 -3.44
N ILE A 142 -18.21 -11.99 -3.69
CA ILE A 142 -19.09 -12.90 -4.43
C ILE A 142 -20.29 -13.27 -3.56
N PHE A 143 -20.10 -13.53 -2.27
CA PHE A 143 -21.21 -13.89 -1.36
C PHE A 143 -22.29 -12.80 -1.26
N TYR A 144 -21.87 -11.54 -1.16
CA TYR A 144 -22.76 -10.36 -1.12
C TYR A 144 -22.84 -9.64 -2.47
N LEU A 145 -22.79 -10.36 -3.57
CA LEU A 145 -22.61 -9.82 -4.90
C LEU A 145 -23.58 -8.67 -5.24
N ASN A 146 -23.04 -7.47 -5.27
CA ASN A 146 -23.69 -6.24 -5.69
C ASN A 146 -22.65 -5.31 -6.32
N ILE A 147 -23.08 -4.22 -6.93
CA ILE A 147 -22.17 -3.28 -7.64
C ILE A 147 -21.07 -2.71 -6.73
N PHE A 148 -21.36 -2.50 -5.45
CA PHE A 148 -20.34 -2.01 -4.50
C PHE A 148 -19.36 -3.13 -4.11
N SER A 149 -19.84 -4.33 -3.80
CA SER A 149 -18.97 -5.43 -3.34
C SER A 149 -17.93 -5.84 -4.38
N ILE A 150 -18.24 -5.72 -5.68
CA ILE A 150 -17.30 -5.97 -6.78
C ILE A 150 -16.08 -5.03 -6.73
N THR A 151 -16.22 -3.83 -6.18
CA THR A 151 -15.10 -2.87 -6.08
C THR A 151 -14.14 -3.19 -4.94
N THR A 152 -14.56 -3.93 -3.92
CA THR A 152 -13.77 -4.13 -2.69
C THR A 152 -12.47 -4.92 -2.89
N PRO A 153 -12.36 -5.96 -3.77
CA PRO A 153 -11.08 -6.58 -4.09
C PRO A 153 -10.10 -5.61 -4.78
N ILE A 154 -10.62 -4.74 -5.65
CA ILE A 154 -9.79 -3.73 -6.34
C ILE A 154 -9.24 -2.73 -5.32
N LEU A 155 -10.09 -2.24 -4.40
CA LEU A 155 -9.68 -1.34 -3.32
C LEU A 155 -8.62 -2.00 -2.43
N PHE A 156 -8.80 -3.28 -2.08
CA PHE A 156 -7.81 -4.04 -1.32
C PHE A 156 -6.45 -4.10 -2.03
N VAL A 157 -6.43 -4.49 -3.31
CA VAL A 157 -5.18 -4.59 -4.10
C VAL A 157 -4.48 -3.23 -4.21
N CYS A 158 -5.22 -2.16 -4.52
CA CYS A 158 -4.68 -0.80 -4.61
C CYS A 158 -4.06 -0.35 -3.28
N TRP A 159 -4.80 -0.55 -2.18
CA TRP A 159 -4.34 -0.19 -0.84
C TRP A 159 -3.09 -0.96 -0.44
N ILE A 160 -3.12 -2.29 -0.52
CA ILE A 160 -2.01 -3.16 -0.11
C ILE A 160 -0.77 -2.87 -0.95
N ASN A 161 -0.89 -2.71 -2.28
CA ASN A 161 0.23 -2.36 -3.14
C ASN A 161 0.87 -1.03 -2.75
N ARG A 162 0.04 -0.01 -2.48
CA ARG A 162 0.52 1.36 -2.23
C ARG A 162 1.13 1.52 -0.84
N PHE A 163 0.46 0.99 0.17
CA PHE A 163 0.76 1.31 1.58
C PHE A 163 1.53 0.21 2.30
N GLN A 164 1.44 -1.03 1.84
CA GLN A 164 2.08 -2.17 2.50
C GLN A 164 3.23 -2.74 1.67
N ILE A 165 2.95 -3.35 0.51
CA ILE A 165 3.95 -4.09 -0.28
C ILE A 165 5.11 -3.18 -0.70
N LYS A 166 4.84 -1.97 -1.18
CA LYS A 166 5.90 -1.05 -1.60
C LYS A 166 6.88 -0.72 -0.47
N ARG A 167 6.40 -0.59 0.77
CA ARG A 167 7.23 -0.33 1.95
C ARG A 167 8.05 -1.56 2.33
N GLU A 168 7.45 -2.75 2.28
CA GLU A 168 8.14 -4.02 2.53
C GLU A 168 9.24 -4.28 1.49
N GLU A 169 8.96 -4.03 0.20
CA GLU A 169 9.94 -4.17 -0.87
C GLU A 169 11.15 -3.23 -0.71
N ILE A 170 10.93 -1.98 -0.28
CA ILE A 170 12.02 -1.04 0.02
C ILE A 170 12.87 -1.59 1.16
N PHE A 171 12.25 -1.96 2.28
CA PHE A 171 12.96 -2.49 3.43
C PHE A 171 13.74 -3.77 3.12
N LEU A 172 13.13 -4.72 2.37
CA LEU A 172 13.80 -5.96 1.97
C LEU A 172 14.97 -5.70 1.01
N THR A 173 14.86 -4.70 0.14
CA THR A 173 15.95 -4.27 -0.74
C THR A 173 17.11 -3.69 0.04
N GLU A 174 16.84 -2.83 1.03
CA GLU A 174 17.87 -2.24 1.90
C GLU A 174 18.56 -3.30 2.75
N LYS A 175 17.81 -4.28 3.26
CA LYS A 175 18.33 -5.29 4.18
C LYS A 175 19.07 -6.43 3.50
N PHE A 176 18.56 -6.95 2.39
CA PHE A 176 19.08 -8.13 1.70
C PHE A 176 19.76 -7.82 0.36
N GLY A 177 19.73 -6.58 -0.10
CA GLY A 177 20.45 -6.10 -1.27
C GLY A 177 20.31 -6.99 -2.51
N LYS A 178 21.44 -7.50 -2.99
CA LYS A 178 21.52 -8.35 -4.20
C LYS A 178 20.67 -9.62 -4.12
N GLU A 179 20.58 -10.25 -2.94
CA GLU A 179 19.79 -11.47 -2.74
C GLU A 179 18.29 -11.22 -3.02
N TYR A 180 17.75 -10.12 -2.47
CA TYR A 180 16.36 -9.75 -2.72
C TYR A 180 16.11 -9.34 -4.17
N MET A 181 17.06 -8.65 -4.80
CA MET A 181 16.94 -8.28 -6.22
C MET A 181 16.88 -9.51 -7.13
N LEU A 182 17.74 -10.51 -6.90
CA LEU A 182 17.68 -11.81 -7.61
C LEU A 182 16.34 -12.54 -7.38
N TYR A 183 15.81 -12.47 -6.17
CA TYR A 183 14.50 -13.04 -5.88
C TYR A 183 13.38 -12.31 -6.66
N LYS A 184 13.44 -10.98 -6.77
CA LYS A 184 12.48 -10.17 -7.54
C LYS A 184 12.45 -10.51 -9.03
N THR A 185 13.59 -10.90 -9.62
CA THR A 185 13.63 -11.30 -11.04
C THR A 185 12.99 -12.67 -11.30
N LYS A 186 12.99 -13.55 -10.29
CA LYS A 186 12.48 -14.93 -10.41
C LYS A 186 11.00 -15.08 -10.00
N THR A 187 10.51 -14.20 -9.15
CA THR A 187 9.17 -14.35 -8.55
C THR A 187 8.38 -13.06 -8.68
N ARG A 188 7.14 -13.17 -9.14
CA ARG A 188 6.24 -12.01 -9.29
C ARG A 188 5.71 -11.53 -7.94
N ARG A 189 5.12 -10.32 -7.93
CA ARG A 189 4.56 -9.72 -6.71
C ARG A 189 3.34 -10.49 -6.20
N TRP A 190 2.44 -10.89 -7.09
CA TRP A 190 1.21 -11.60 -6.76
C TRP A 190 1.29 -13.07 -7.22
N ILE A 191 1.27 -13.32 -8.50
CA ILE A 191 1.37 -14.65 -9.14
C ILE A 191 2.15 -14.51 -10.44
#